data_73ac97de459c4729a32b17e8e4cdb37a
#
_entry.id   73ac97de459c4729a32b17e8e4cdb37a
#
_cell.length_a   1.000
_cell.length_b   1.000
_cell.length_c   1.000
_cell.angle_alpha   90.00
_cell.angle_beta   90.00
_cell.angle_gamma   90.00
#
_symmetry.space_group_name_H-M   'P 1'
#
loop_
_entity.id
_entity.type
_entity.pdbx_description
1 polymer ?
#
loop_
_entity_poly.entity_id
_entity_poly.type
_entity_poly.pdbx_seq_one_letter_code
_entity_poly.pdbx_strand_id
1 'polypeptide(L)'
;MRPCVLPLLRTLLVSLPLLTLTHCGSSSKPAQPTGTGTQVLRAEPAGDGELFPAATGVAVPVASAALNDTARFLAGMPPVNGQDAFGHLRSSAAWKNHSLRMNSLWRDFEWRHGRPVNQWAQSEISDLRGSPAVFYPFSGPDFLFASVFFPYSETYLMCGLEACDPLPAWETVTESDIDVGLDSLWNSLDTVLQFSYFITKEMRQDLQASRFRGVLPVFLVFIARTGHVVESIEAARLDDNGTPVVSAATQSTSPGLLIRISGPHGPKRIYYFTQNLSNDALKPNGPFLRYATSLGRPATLAKSASYLMHESYFSNVRNFILVQSRGVVQDPSGVPYRNFIDQNWKVNLYGNYQGVQDIFKEYEQPDLLNAQQQQGPRPLSFGIGYLNMPANTSLMVARPQ
;
A
#
# COMPACT_ATOMS: atom_id res chain seq x y z
N MET A 1 -24.40 48.25 4.01
CA MET A 1 -24.83 46.85 3.91
C MET A 1 -24.48 46.34 2.52
N ARG A 2 -23.42 45.60 2.37
CA ARG A 2 -23.05 44.93 1.13
C ARG A 2 -23.11 43.43 1.41
N PRO A 3 -23.69 42.60 0.54
CA PRO A 3 -23.76 41.17 0.78
C PRO A 3 -22.41 40.49 0.51
N CYS A 4 -22.07 39.61 1.43
CA CYS A 4 -20.91 38.73 1.39
C CYS A 4 -21.19 37.61 0.36
N VAL A 5 -20.39 37.55 -0.70
CA VAL A 5 -20.44 36.47 -1.69
C VAL A 5 -19.49 35.38 -1.25
N LEU A 6 -20.01 34.20 -0.87
CA LEU A 6 -19.28 32.99 -0.69
C LEU A 6 -18.75 32.49 -2.04
N PRO A 7 -17.49 32.05 -2.15
CA PRO A 7 -17.04 31.33 -3.34
C PRO A 7 -17.52 29.87 -3.29
N LEU A 8 -18.23 29.50 -4.34
CA LEU A 8 -18.65 28.13 -4.65
C LEU A 8 -17.46 27.20 -4.76
N LEU A 9 -17.50 26.14 -3.97
CA LEU A 9 -16.66 24.97 -4.11
C LEU A 9 -16.85 24.36 -5.51
N ARG A 10 -15.86 24.49 -6.37
CA ARG A 10 -15.83 23.77 -7.64
C ARG A 10 -15.55 22.30 -7.38
N THR A 11 -16.63 21.52 -7.40
CA THR A 11 -16.56 20.06 -7.51
C THR A 11 -16.05 19.74 -8.91
N LEU A 12 -14.80 19.30 -9.04
CA LEU A 12 -14.26 18.74 -10.28
C LEU A 12 -14.93 17.39 -10.54
N LEU A 13 -16.03 17.41 -11.29
CA LEU A 13 -16.57 16.25 -11.99
C LEU A 13 -15.74 16.06 -13.26
N VAL A 14 -14.75 15.19 -13.23
CA VAL A 14 -14.09 14.71 -14.43
C VAL A 14 -14.97 13.64 -15.06
N SER A 15 -15.77 14.04 -16.04
CA SER A 15 -16.49 13.11 -16.92
C SER A 15 -15.51 12.56 -17.93
N LEU A 16 -15.15 11.27 -17.83
CA LEU A 16 -14.48 10.55 -18.91
C LEU A 16 -15.51 10.19 -19.98
N PRO A 17 -15.18 10.36 -21.29
CA PRO A 17 -16.01 9.83 -22.36
C PRO A 17 -15.90 8.30 -22.44
N LEU A 18 -17.05 7.64 -22.51
CA LEU A 18 -17.17 6.24 -22.85
C LEU A 18 -16.69 6.02 -24.28
N LEU A 19 -15.54 5.39 -24.46
CA LEU A 19 -15.13 4.84 -25.76
C LEU A 19 -15.69 3.43 -25.88
N THR A 20 -16.73 3.30 -26.70
CA THR A 20 -17.25 2.01 -27.17
C THR A 20 -16.27 1.41 -28.16
N LEU A 21 -15.58 0.35 -27.78
CA LEU A 21 -14.79 -0.48 -28.70
C LEU A 21 -15.71 -1.50 -29.36
N THR A 22 -16.05 -1.26 -30.62
CA THR A 22 -16.62 -2.25 -31.51
C THR A 22 -15.54 -3.25 -31.94
N HIS A 23 -15.76 -4.51 -31.65
CA HIS A 23 -14.97 -5.64 -32.11
C HIS A 23 -15.23 -5.85 -33.62
N CYS A 24 -14.19 -5.74 -34.43
CA CYS A 24 -14.12 -6.38 -35.74
C CYS A 24 -12.89 -7.27 -35.77
N GLY A 25 -13.10 -8.55 -35.85
CA GLY A 25 -12.06 -9.54 -36.00
C GLY A 25 -11.53 -9.58 -37.45
N SER A 26 -10.21 -9.72 -37.59
CA SER A 26 -9.62 -10.46 -38.70
C SER A 26 -8.21 -10.93 -38.31
N SER A 27 -8.02 -12.22 -38.41
CA SER A 27 -6.77 -12.94 -38.23
C SER A 27 -5.75 -12.59 -39.32
N SER A 28 -4.55 -12.14 -38.93
CA SER A 28 -3.36 -12.33 -39.74
C SER A 28 -2.13 -12.46 -38.84
N LYS A 29 -1.46 -13.62 -38.96
CA LYS A 29 -0.15 -13.90 -38.36
C LYS A 29 0.89 -12.91 -38.91
N PRO A 30 1.75 -12.33 -38.08
CA PRO A 30 3.00 -11.76 -38.56
C PRO A 30 4.11 -12.80 -38.52
N ALA A 31 4.94 -12.77 -39.58
CA ALA A 31 6.13 -13.56 -39.80
C ALA A 31 7.23 -13.27 -38.78
N GLN A 32 7.99 -14.31 -38.41
CA GLN A 32 9.23 -14.22 -37.63
C GLN A 32 10.31 -13.41 -38.38
N PRO A 33 11.02 -12.51 -37.72
CA PRO A 33 12.29 -12.03 -38.23
C PRO A 33 13.41 -12.93 -37.69
N THR A 34 14.14 -13.54 -38.62
CA THR A 34 15.48 -14.13 -38.39
C THR A 34 16.49 -12.98 -38.28
N GLY A 35 17.24 -12.93 -37.20
CA GLY A 35 18.34 -11.97 -37.11
C GLY A 35 19.07 -11.96 -35.77
N THR A 36 20.24 -12.61 -35.77
CA THR A 36 21.47 -12.35 -35.00
C THR A 36 21.38 -12.05 -33.51
N GLY A 37 21.96 -12.98 -32.76
CA GLY A 37 22.06 -13.00 -31.31
C GLY A 37 22.79 -11.79 -30.72
N THR A 38 22.13 -11.20 -29.77
CA THR A 38 22.78 -10.51 -28.66
C THR A 38 22.44 -11.33 -27.42
N GLN A 39 23.44 -12.01 -26.84
CA GLN A 39 23.32 -12.67 -25.55
C GLN A 39 23.04 -11.59 -24.51
N VAL A 40 21.78 -11.50 -24.09
CA VAL A 40 21.43 -10.85 -22.84
C VAL A 40 21.97 -11.77 -21.74
N LEU A 41 23.00 -11.31 -21.05
CA LEU A 41 23.50 -11.94 -19.82
C LEU A 41 22.32 -12.03 -18.85
N ARG A 42 21.74 -13.22 -18.76
CA ARG A 42 20.82 -13.58 -17.70
C ARG A 42 21.66 -13.58 -16.41
N ALA A 43 21.47 -12.58 -15.56
CA ALA A 43 21.93 -12.68 -14.18
C ALA A 43 21.23 -13.90 -13.57
N GLU A 44 22.00 -14.89 -13.15
CA GLU A 44 21.47 -16.00 -12.37
C GLU A 44 20.88 -15.45 -11.08
N PRO A 45 19.68 -15.90 -10.66
CA PRO A 45 19.07 -15.44 -9.43
C PRO A 45 19.93 -15.91 -8.25
N ALA A 46 20.38 -14.98 -7.45
CA ALA A 46 20.91 -15.27 -6.13
C ALA A 46 19.85 -16.07 -5.34
N GLY A 47 20.25 -17.21 -4.80
CA GLY A 47 19.57 -18.25 -4.05
C GLY A 47 18.07 -18.13 -3.78
N ASP A 48 17.37 -19.24 -3.92
CA ASP A 48 15.94 -19.49 -3.74
C ASP A 48 15.38 -19.24 -2.32
N GLY A 49 15.72 -18.13 -1.67
CA GLY A 49 15.07 -17.71 -0.44
C GLY A 49 13.68 -17.12 -0.76
N GLU A 50 12.62 -17.71 -0.21
CA GLU A 50 11.29 -17.12 -0.26
C GLU A 50 11.35 -15.70 0.31
N LEU A 51 10.79 -14.71 -0.41
CA LEU A 51 10.74 -13.32 0.03
C LEU A 51 9.94 -13.21 1.34
N PHE A 52 8.87 -13.97 1.43
CA PHE A 52 8.02 -14.11 2.60
C PHE A 52 8.05 -15.58 3.02
N PRO A 53 8.94 -15.97 3.95
CA PRO A 53 8.93 -17.34 4.46
C PRO A 53 7.53 -17.65 5.00
N ALA A 54 7.02 -18.83 4.64
CA ALA A 54 5.78 -19.29 5.23
C ALA A 54 5.89 -19.16 6.76
N ALA A 55 4.78 -18.87 7.43
CA ALA A 55 4.73 -18.75 8.91
C ALA A 55 5.01 -20.12 9.60
N THR A 56 5.93 -20.91 9.05
CA THR A 56 6.39 -22.18 9.58
C THR A 56 7.12 -21.91 10.90
N GLY A 57 6.51 -22.35 11.99
CA GLY A 57 7.03 -22.13 13.35
C GLY A 57 6.38 -20.97 14.13
N VAL A 58 5.58 -20.13 13.50
CA VAL A 58 4.74 -19.16 14.23
C VAL A 58 3.47 -19.89 14.69
N ALA A 59 3.33 -20.08 15.99
CA ALA A 59 2.13 -20.70 16.55
C ALA A 59 0.91 -19.77 16.33
N VAL A 60 -0.14 -20.31 15.73
CA VAL A 60 -1.43 -19.61 15.64
C VAL A 60 -2.13 -19.74 16.99
N PRO A 61 -2.39 -18.65 17.73
CA PRO A 61 -3.16 -18.74 18.97
C PRO A 61 -4.55 -19.30 18.70
N VAL A 62 -5.04 -20.20 19.57
CA VAL A 62 -6.36 -20.81 19.41
C VAL A 62 -7.46 -19.74 19.33
N ALA A 63 -7.34 -18.67 20.10
CA ALA A 63 -8.28 -17.54 20.10
C ALA A 63 -8.39 -16.80 18.76
N SER A 64 -7.36 -16.87 17.91
CA SER A 64 -7.33 -16.20 16.61
C SER A 64 -7.39 -17.16 15.41
N ALA A 65 -7.62 -18.44 15.64
CA ALA A 65 -7.64 -19.45 14.58
C ALA A 65 -8.65 -19.13 13.47
N ALA A 66 -9.85 -18.69 13.83
CA ALA A 66 -10.89 -18.30 12.89
C ALA A 66 -10.49 -17.05 12.05
N LEU A 67 -9.81 -16.06 12.65
CA LEU A 67 -9.32 -14.89 11.94
C LEU A 67 -8.24 -15.25 10.93
N ASN A 68 -7.36 -16.17 11.30
CA ASN A 68 -6.30 -16.64 10.41
C ASN A 68 -6.85 -17.50 9.27
N ASP A 69 -7.86 -18.33 9.53
CA ASP A 69 -8.53 -19.06 8.46
C ASP A 69 -9.26 -18.10 7.52
N THR A 70 -9.91 -17.06 8.05
CA THR A 70 -10.49 -15.98 7.25
C THR A 70 -9.44 -15.28 6.39
N ALA A 71 -8.31 -14.87 6.97
CA ALA A 71 -7.24 -14.21 6.23
C ALA A 71 -6.71 -15.08 5.08
N ARG A 72 -6.51 -16.36 5.33
CA ARG A 72 -6.05 -17.32 4.32
C ARG A 72 -7.12 -17.61 3.26
N PHE A 73 -8.39 -17.69 3.67
CA PHE A 73 -9.51 -17.85 2.74
C PHE A 73 -9.56 -16.68 1.73
N LEU A 74 -9.53 -15.44 2.23
CA LEU A 74 -9.51 -14.23 1.40
C LEU A 74 -8.26 -14.14 0.53
N ALA A 75 -7.12 -14.61 1.03
CA ALA A 75 -5.86 -14.67 0.30
C ALA A 75 -5.76 -15.81 -0.74
N GLY A 76 -6.80 -16.63 -0.91
CA GLY A 76 -6.78 -17.79 -1.80
C GLY A 76 -5.78 -18.87 -1.36
N MET A 77 -5.51 -18.99 -0.05
CA MET A 77 -4.55 -19.93 0.54
C MET A 77 -5.27 -21.10 1.25
N PRO A 78 -4.66 -22.29 1.33
CA PRO A 78 -5.23 -23.40 2.10
C PRO A 78 -5.29 -23.06 3.60
N PRO A 79 -6.15 -23.76 4.38
CA PRO A 79 -6.21 -23.57 5.83
C PRO A 79 -4.92 -23.99 6.53
N VAL A 80 -4.73 -23.55 7.78
CA VAL A 80 -3.61 -23.97 8.63
C VAL A 80 -4.05 -25.15 9.51
N ASN A 81 -3.23 -26.17 9.62
CA ASN A 81 -3.35 -27.26 10.60
C ASN A 81 -4.72 -27.98 10.63
N GLY A 82 -5.36 -28.14 9.46
CA GLY A 82 -6.64 -28.87 9.37
C GLY A 82 -7.86 -28.14 9.94
N GLN A 83 -7.72 -26.93 10.44
CA GLN A 83 -8.83 -26.07 10.83
C GLN A 83 -9.37 -25.35 9.60
N ASP A 84 -10.50 -25.78 9.10
CA ASP A 84 -11.12 -25.26 7.89
C ASP A 84 -12.59 -24.83 8.15
N ALA A 85 -12.75 -23.62 8.67
CA ALA A 85 -14.07 -23.03 8.87
C ALA A 85 -14.79 -22.76 7.53
N PHE A 86 -14.08 -22.71 6.43
CA PHE A 86 -14.59 -22.40 5.09
C PHE A 86 -14.54 -23.59 4.13
N GLY A 87 -14.44 -24.84 4.62
CA GLY A 87 -14.24 -26.02 3.78
C GLY A 87 -15.30 -26.19 2.68
N HIS A 88 -16.56 -25.91 2.99
CA HIS A 88 -17.65 -25.94 2.01
C HIS A 88 -17.48 -24.84 0.95
N LEU A 89 -17.04 -23.62 1.31
CA LEU A 89 -16.81 -22.53 0.37
C LEU A 89 -15.52 -22.74 -0.46
N ARG A 90 -14.46 -23.31 0.14
CA ARG A 90 -13.21 -23.66 -0.58
C ARG A 90 -13.44 -24.75 -1.63
N SER A 91 -14.48 -25.57 -1.48
CA SER A 91 -14.85 -26.55 -2.51
C SER A 91 -15.53 -25.95 -3.73
N SER A 92 -16.05 -24.71 -3.64
CA SER A 92 -16.75 -24.02 -4.73
C SER A 92 -15.83 -23.69 -5.90
N ALA A 93 -16.40 -23.56 -7.10
CA ALA A 93 -15.68 -23.16 -8.30
C ALA A 93 -15.17 -21.72 -8.19
N ALA A 94 -15.93 -20.81 -7.58
CA ALA A 94 -15.57 -19.42 -7.35
C ALA A 94 -14.28 -19.31 -6.53
N TRP A 95 -14.20 -19.98 -5.37
CA TRP A 95 -13.00 -19.91 -4.55
C TRP A 95 -11.79 -20.57 -5.20
N LYS A 96 -11.96 -21.71 -5.89
CA LYS A 96 -10.86 -22.37 -6.62
C LYS A 96 -10.28 -21.47 -7.69
N ASN A 97 -11.14 -20.77 -8.46
CA ASN A 97 -10.72 -19.81 -9.46
C ASN A 97 -9.99 -18.62 -8.81
N HIS A 98 -10.55 -18.06 -7.73
CA HIS A 98 -9.89 -17.00 -6.95
C HIS A 98 -8.51 -17.43 -6.45
N SER A 99 -8.38 -18.62 -5.87
CA SER A 99 -7.10 -19.17 -5.39
C SER A 99 -6.06 -19.26 -6.52
N LEU A 100 -6.44 -19.78 -7.68
CA LEU A 100 -5.55 -19.87 -8.85
C LEU A 100 -5.08 -18.49 -9.33
N ARG A 101 -6.02 -17.54 -9.47
CA ARG A 101 -5.72 -16.15 -9.89
C ARG A 101 -4.80 -15.46 -8.90
N MET A 102 -5.10 -15.54 -7.60
CA MET A 102 -4.31 -14.94 -6.53
C MET A 102 -2.90 -15.53 -6.44
N ASN A 103 -2.75 -16.84 -6.59
CA ASN A 103 -1.43 -17.49 -6.59
C ASN A 103 -0.58 -17.10 -7.80
N SER A 104 -1.19 -16.91 -8.97
CA SER A 104 -0.48 -16.41 -10.15
C SER A 104 -0.02 -14.97 -9.96
N LEU A 105 -0.95 -14.09 -9.57
CA LEU A 105 -0.70 -12.67 -9.36
C LEU A 105 0.35 -12.44 -8.27
N TRP A 106 0.32 -13.24 -7.20
CA TRP A 106 1.30 -13.15 -6.11
C TRP A 106 2.71 -13.52 -6.55
N ARG A 107 2.88 -14.62 -7.33
CA ARG A 107 4.18 -15.01 -7.91
C ARG A 107 4.74 -13.92 -8.82
N ASP A 108 3.88 -13.32 -9.65
CA ASP A 108 4.27 -12.23 -10.53
C ASP A 108 4.70 -11.00 -9.73
N PHE A 109 3.98 -10.66 -8.65
CA PHE A 109 4.37 -9.59 -7.72
C PHE A 109 5.72 -9.88 -7.06
N GLU A 110 5.92 -11.06 -6.50
CA GLU A 110 7.19 -11.43 -5.85
C GLU A 110 8.37 -11.28 -6.79
N TRP A 111 8.19 -11.69 -8.04
CA TRP A 111 9.25 -11.62 -9.05
C TRP A 111 9.52 -10.19 -9.53
N ARG A 112 8.48 -9.42 -9.85
CA ARG A 112 8.61 -8.08 -10.47
C ARG A 112 8.88 -6.97 -9.47
N HIS A 113 8.34 -7.10 -8.26
CA HIS A 113 8.37 -6.04 -7.25
C HIS A 113 8.97 -6.52 -5.94
N GLY A 114 8.43 -7.54 -5.32
CA GLY A 114 8.74 -7.91 -3.95
C GLY A 114 10.23 -8.19 -3.72
N ARG A 115 10.82 -9.13 -4.47
CA ARG A 115 12.24 -9.47 -4.34
C ARG A 115 13.17 -8.32 -4.74
N PRO A 116 12.98 -7.64 -5.89
CA PRO A 116 13.81 -6.51 -6.26
C PRO A 116 13.75 -5.36 -5.25
N VAL A 117 12.55 -5.01 -4.75
CA VAL A 117 12.38 -3.98 -3.71
C VAL A 117 13.10 -4.38 -2.43
N ASN A 118 12.94 -5.64 -1.98
CA ASN A 118 13.61 -6.12 -0.77
C ASN A 118 15.14 -6.08 -0.90
N GLN A 119 15.70 -6.52 -2.01
CA GLN A 119 17.14 -6.48 -2.28
C GLN A 119 17.67 -5.04 -2.28
N TRP A 120 16.97 -4.14 -2.97
CA TRP A 120 17.30 -2.72 -2.99
C TRP A 120 17.23 -2.11 -1.58
N ALA A 121 16.17 -2.41 -0.82
CA ALA A 121 16.01 -1.90 0.53
C ALA A 121 17.08 -2.40 1.50
N GLN A 122 17.56 -3.64 1.32
CA GLN A 122 18.68 -4.18 2.11
C GLN A 122 19.97 -3.39 1.92
N SER A 123 20.26 -2.94 0.71
CA SER A 123 21.49 -2.18 0.41
C SER A 123 21.34 -0.69 0.69
N GLU A 124 20.19 -0.07 0.34
CA GLU A 124 20.09 1.37 0.26
C GLU A 124 19.47 2.04 1.49
N ILE A 125 18.66 1.30 2.25
CA ILE A 125 17.97 1.81 3.45
C ILE A 125 18.11 0.89 4.67
N SER A 126 19.20 0.12 4.75
CA SER A 126 19.45 -0.82 5.87
C SER A 126 19.33 -0.15 7.25
N ASP A 127 19.75 1.10 7.36
CA ASP A 127 19.66 1.95 8.56
C ASP A 127 18.22 2.33 8.95
N LEU A 128 17.29 2.33 7.99
CA LEU A 128 15.89 2.67 8.21
C LEU A 128 15.00 1.44 8.40
N ARG A 129 15.38 0.28 7.88
CA ARG A 129 14.54 -0.95 7.89
C ARG A 129 14.15 -1.42 9.29
N GLY A 130 14.97 -1.13 10.29
CA GLY A 130 14.73 -1.44 11.71
C GLY A 130 14.22 -0.25 12.51
N SER A 131 13.64 0.77 11.89
CA SER A 131 13.00 1.85 12.61
C SER A 131 11.87 1.31 13.49
N PRO A 132 11.76 1.70 14.78
CA PRO A 132 10.72 1.16 15.67
C PRO A 132 9.30 1.37 15.14
N ALA A 133 9.09 2.47 14.40
CA ALA A 133 7.82 2.77 13.77
C ALA A 133 7.99 3.21 12.32
N VAL A 134 6.97 2.92 11.52
CA VAL A 134 6.78 3.44 10.16
C VAL A 134 5.56 4.35 10.15
N PHE A 135 5.72 5.55 9.61
CA PHE A 135 4.63 6.44 9.26
C PHE A 135 4.37 6.37 7.76
N TYR A 136 3.17 5.94 7.37
CA TYR A 136 2.79 5.80 5.97
C TYR A 136 1.49 6.57 5.68
N PRO A 137 1.59 7.90 5.44
CA PRO A 137 0.44 8.70 5.04
C PRO A 137 -0.03 8.35 3.63
N PHE A 138 -1.31 8.51 3.35
CA PHE A 138 -1.94 8.18 2.06
C PHE A 138 -1.77 6.71 1.64
N SER A 139 -1.58 5.82 2.61
CA SER A 139 -1.26 4.41 2.33
C SER A 139 -2.46 3.59 1.87
N GLY A 140 -3.69 3.99 2.27
CA GLY A 140 -4.74 2.98 2.28
C GLY A 140 -4.30 1.72 3.05
N PRO A 141 -4.77 0.53 2.68
CA PRO A 141 -4.41 -0.73 3.34
C PRO A 141 -3.07 -1.33 2.86
N ASP A 142 -2.12 -0.53 2.36
CA ASP A 142 -0.86 -1.03 1.77
C ASP A 142 0.17 -1.52 2.80
N PHE A 143 -0.20 -2.47 3.61
CA PHE A 143 0.76 -3.16 4.49
C PHE A 143 1.81 -3.94 3.70
N LEU A 144 1.49 -4.34 2.48
CA LEU A 144 2.40 -5.12 1.62
C LEU A 144 3.74 -4.41 1.41
N PHE A 145 3.72 -3.21 0.82
CA PHE A 145 4.95 -2.46 0.58
C PHE A 145 5.57 -1.96 1.89
N ALA A 146 4.76 -1.57 2.89
CA ALA A 146 5.28 -1.21 4.20
C ALA A 146 6.12 -2.35 4.82
N SER A 147 5.66 -3.60 4.72
CA SER A 147 6.36 -4.77 5.26
C SER A 147 7.61 -5.16 4.45
N VAL A 148 7.63 -4.93 3.13
CA VAL A 148 8.80 -5.20 2.29
C VAL A 148 9.93 -4.19 2.55
N PHE A 149 9.60 -2.91 2.62
CA PHE A 149 10.59 -1.86 2.91
C PHE A 149 11.11 -1.91 4.35
N PHE A 150 10.23 -2.14 5.33
CA PHE A 150 10.52 -2.03 6.75
C PHE A 150 10.12 -3.30 7.54
N PRO A 151 10.65 -4.48 7.19
CA PRO A 151 10.20 -5.75 7.77
C PRO A 151 10.47 -5.89 9.28
N TYR A 152 11.42 -5.11 9.82
CA TYR A 152 11.83 -5.19 11.21
C TYR A 152 11.15 -4.16 12.13
N SER A 153 10.27 -3.32 11.57
CA SER A 153 9.53 -2.34 12.37
C SER A 153 8.43 -3.02 13.19
N GLU A 154 8.23 -2.51 14.41
CA GLU A 154 7.24 -3.05 15.36
C GLU A 154 5.87 -2.39 15.20
N THR A 155 5.82 -1.14 14.76
CA THR A 155 4.58 -0.37 14.64
C THR A 155 4.48 0.27 13.25
N TYR A 156 3.32 0.09 12.63
CA TYR A 156 2.99 0.75 11.36
C TYR A 156 1.80 1.67 11.62
N LEU A 157 2.00 2.97 11.47
CA LEU A 157 0.94 3.97 11.49
C LEU A 157 0.57 4.32 10.06
N MET A 158 -0.58 3.87 9.64
CA MET A 158 -1.11 3.95 8.29
C MET A 158 -2.41 4.74 8.27
N CYS A 159 -2.72 5.42 7.18
CA CYS A 159 -3.99 6.12 7.05
C CYS A 159 -4.38 6.34 5.59
N GLY A 160 -5.68 6.52 5.40
CA GLY A 160 -6.34 6.82 4.13
C GLY A 160 -7.74 7.35 4.36
N LEU A 161 -8.53 7.43 3.30
CA LEU A 161 -9.94 7.85 3.38
C LEU A 161 -10.91 6.67 3.37
N GLU A 162 -10.40 5.46 3.26
CA GLU A 162 -11.17 4.23 3.20
C GLU A 162 -11.68 3.87 4.61
N ALA A 163 -12.89 3.30 4.64
CA ALA A 163 -13.57 2.97 5.88
C ALA A 163 -12.95 1.73 6.57
N CYS A 164 -12.99 1.74 7.90
CA CYS A 164 -12.70 0.61 8.75
C CYS A 164 -13.97 -0.21 9.03
N ASP A 165 -14.54 -0.79 7.97
CA ASP A 165 -15.72 -1.63 8.11
C ASP A 165 -15.37 -2.99 8.72
N PRO A 166 -16.28 -3.62 9.49
CA PRO A 166 -16.09 -4.95 10.02
C PRO A 166 -16.13 -6.01 8.92
N LEU A 167 -15.58 -7.18 9.22
CA LEU A 167 -15.81 -8.37 8.40
C LEU A 167 -17.30 -8.76 8.44
N PRO A 168 -17.81 -9.39 7.38
CA PRO A 168 -19.18 -9.89 7.39
C PRO A 168 -19.36 -10.97 8.47
N ALA A 169 -20.58 -11.11 8.98
CA ALA A 169 -20.99 -12.27 9.75
C ALA A 169 -21.05 -13.47 8.79
N TRP A 170 -20.03 -14.33 8.85
CA TRP A 170 -19.82 -15.39 7.85
C TRP A 170 -20.98 -16.37 7.72
N GLU A 171 -21.72 -16.60 8.81
CA GLU A 171 -22.92 -17.43 8.85
C GLU A 171 -24.08 -16.88 7.98
N THR A 172 -24.00 -15.59 7.61
CA THR A 172 -25.01 -14.93 6.75
C THR A 172 -24.54 -14.77 5.30
N VAL A 173 -23.33 -15.22 4.98
CA VAL A 173 -22.71 -15.04 3.65
C VAL A 173 -23.11 -16.22 2.75
N THR A 174 -23.71 -15.92 1.61
CA THR A 174 -24.11 -16.91 0.61
C THR A 174 -22.97 -17.20 -0.39
N GLU A 175 -23.10 -18.29 -1.17
CA GLU A 175 -22.13 -18.58 -2.24
C GLU A 175 -22.07 -17.44 -3.28
N SER A 176 -23.19 -16.80 -3.57
CA SER A 176 -23.23 -15.64 -4.47
C SER A 176 -22.52 -14.43 -3.88
N ASP A 177 -22.62 -14.19 -2.56
CA ASP A 177 -21.87 -13.12 -1.88
C ASP A 177 -20.36 -13.38 -1.94
N ILE A 178 -19.96 -14.66 -1.84
CA ILE A 178 -18.55 -15.06 -1.96
C ILE A 178 -18.03 -14.79 -3.37
N ASP A 179 -18.75 -15.17 -4.40
CA ASP A 179 -18.34 -14.95 -5.79
C ASP A 179 -18.11 -13.46 -6.06
N VAL A 180 -19.11 -12.63 -5.79
CA VAL A 180 -19.03 -11.17 -5.94
C VAL A 180 -17.93 -10.57 -5.05
N GLY A 181 -17.82 -11.03 -3.80
CA GLY A 181 -16.85 -10.51 -2.84
C GLY A 181 -15.40 -10.81 -3.21
N LEU A 182 -15.12 -12.03 -3.65
CA LEU A 182 -13.79 -12.44 -4.08
C LEU A 182 -13.36 -11.75 -5.39
N ASP A 183 -14.30 -11.55 -6.34
CA ASP A 183 -14.01 -10.78 -7.55
C ASP A 183 -13.75 -9.31 -7.25
N SER A 184 -14.54 -8.68 -6.38
CA SER A 184 -14.30 -7.29 -5.94
C SER A 184 -12.95 -7.14 -5.23
N LEU A 185 -12.61 -8.09 -4.36
CA LEU A 185 -11.31 -8.12 -3.67
C LEU A 185 -10.17 -8.31 -4.66
N TRP A 186 -10.31 -9.22 -5.63
CA TRP A 186 -9.30 -9.45 -6.66
C TRP A 186 -9.07 -8.18 -7.50
N ASN A 187 -10.10 -7.50 -7.97
CA ASN A 187 -9.98 -6.26 -8.73
C ASN A 187 -9.22 -5.20 -7.95
N SER A 188 -9.51 -5.05 -6.65
CA SER A 188 -8.81 -4.11 -5.77
C SER A 188 -7.33 -4.46 -5.59
N LEU A 189 -6.98 -5.75 -5.56
CA LEU A 189 -5.61 -6.22 -5.34
C LEU A 189 -4.79 -6.27 -6.63
N ASP A 190 -5.42 -6.55 -7.77
CA ASP A 190 -4.75 -6.67 -9.07
C ASP A 190 -3.94 -5.41 -9.38
N THR A 191 -4.53 -4.23 -9.21
CA THR A 191 -3.88 -2.95 -9.47
C THR A 191 -2.63 -2.75 -8.59
N VAL A 192 -2.72 -2.97 -7.29
CA VAL A 192 -1.56 -2.75 -6.39
C VAL A 192 -0.47 -3.80 -6.60
N LEU A 193 -0.82 -5.03 -6.92
CA LEU A 193 0.15 -6.09 -7.17
C LEU A 193 0.84 -5.96 -8.53
N GLN A 194 0.17 -5.40 -9.54
CA GLN A 194 0.76 -5.15 -10.85
C GLN A 194 1.48 -3.80 -10.96
N PHE A 195 0.89 -2.74 -10.37
CA PHE A 195 1.33 -1.35 -10.58
C PHE A 195 1.87 -0.68 -9.33
N SER A 196 1.91 -1.38 -8.21
CA SER A 196 2.39 -0.89 -6.92
C SER A 196 1.56 0.20 -6.24
N TYR A 197 0.35 0.51 -6.67
CA TYR A 197 -0.53 1.49 -6.01
C TYR A 197 -2.00 1.10 -6.11
N PHE A 198 -2.82 1.64 -5.20
CA PHE A 198 -4.28 1.54 -5.27
C PHE A 198 -4.86 2.70 -6.07
N ILE A 199 -5.85 2.40 -6.91
CA ILE A 199 -6.74 3.43 -7.43
C ILE A 199 -7.88 3.57 -6.40
N THR A 200 -7.71 4.46 -5.44
CA THR A 200 -8.60 4.61 -4.26
C THR A 200 -10.08 4.69 -4.62
N LYS A 201 -10.42 5.39 -5.71
CA LYS A 201 -11.82 5.53 -6.16
C LYS A 201 -12.39 4.18 -6.61
N GLU A 202 -11.64 3.42 -7.38
CA GLU A 202 -12.04 2.10 -7.89
C GLU A 202 -12.10 1.10 -6.74
N MET A 203 -11.08 1.01 -5.93
CA MET A 203 -11.06 0.14 -4.75
C MET A 203 -12.26 0.38 -3.83
N ARG A 204 -12.61 1.65 -3.57
CA ARG A 204 -13.79 1.97 -2.77
C ARG A 204 -15.08 1.52 -3.43
N GLN A 205 -15.24 1.70 -4.73
CA GLN A 205 -16.42 1.26 -5.48
C GLN A 205 -16.53 -0.27 -5.45
N ASP A 206 -15.46 -0.98 -5.76
CA ASP A 206 -15.42 -2.44 -5.79
C ASP A 206 -15.76 -3.04 -4.42
N LEU A 207 -15.11 -2.58 -3.38
CA LEU A 207 -15.34 -3.10 -2.02
C LEU A 207 -16.71 -2.72 -1.46
N GLN A 208 -17.25 -1.53 -1.78
CA GLN A 208 -18.60 -1.14 -1.35
C GLN A 208 -19.71 -1.93 -2.02
N ALA A 209 -19.49 -2.41 -3.25
CA ALA A 209 -20.46 -3.21 -3.99
C ALA A 209 -20.62 -4.65 -3.45
N SER A 210 -19.70 -5.08 -2.57
CA SER A 210 -19.66 -6.44 -2.03
C SER A 210 -19.93 -6.49 -0.53
N ARG A 211 -19.98 -7.71 0.03
CA ARG A 211 -20.02 -7.94 1.49
C ARG A 211 -18.63 -7.74 2.14
N PHE A 212 -17.54 -7.69 1.36
CA PHE A 212 -16.16 -7.52 1.83
C PHE A 212 -15.76 -6.04 1.82
N ARG A 213 -16.45 -5.26 2.66
CA ARG A 213 -16.32 -3.80 2.69
C ARG A 213 -15.07 -3.34 3.44
N GLY A 214 -14.64 -2.12 3.12
CA GLY A 214 -13.58 -1.42 3.84
C GLY A 214 -12.19 -2.00 3.62
N VAL A 215 -11.25 -1.59 4.46
CA VAL A 215 -9.83 -1.93 4.31
C VAL A 215 -9.45 -3.30 4.87
N LEU A 216 -10.25 -3.85 5.76
CA LEU A 216 -9.87 -5.04 6.55
C LEU A 216 -9.65 -6.29 5.69
N PRO A 217 -10.48 -6.61 4.68
CA PRO A 217 -10.21 -7.75 3.79
C PRO A 217 -8.86 -7.65 3.07
N VAL A 218 -8.46 -6.45 2.62
CA VAL A 218 -7.17 -6.21 1.96
C VAL A 218 -6.01 -6.40 2.93
N PHE A 219 -6.10 -5.85 4.15
CA PHE A 219 -5.09 -6.09 5.19
C PHE A 219 -4.90 -7.58 5.46
N LEU A 220 -6.00 -8.33 5.60
CA LEU A 220 -5.94 -9.76 5.89
C LEU A 220 -5.25 -10.56 4.78
N VAL A 221 -5.51 -10.20 3.52
CA VAL A 221 -4.79 -10.82 2.40
C VAL A 221 -3.29 -10.56 2.50
N PHE A 222 -2.88 -9.32 2.71
CA PHE A 222 -1.45 -9.00 2.80
C PHE A 222 -0.79 -9.60 4.03
N ILE A 223 -1.45 -9.62 5.18
CA ILE A 223 -0.95 -10.26 6.39
C ILE A 223 -0.69 -11.75 6.15
N ALA A 224 -1.67 -12.47 5.57
CA ALA A 224 -1.51 -13.89 5.27
C ALA A 224 -0.42 -14.15 4.23
N ARG A 225 -0.38 -13.37 3.15
CA ARG A 225 0.56 -13.54 2.05
C ARG A 225 2.00 -13.15 2.41
N THR A 226 2.18 -12.26 3.38
CA THR A 226 3.51 -11.89 3.88
C THR A 226 4.00 -12.77 5.04
N GLY A 227 3.35 -13.91 5.26
CA GLY A 227 3.77 -14.90 6.26
C GLY A 227 3.52 -14.48 7.71
N HIS A 228 2.58 -13.57 7.94
CA HIS A 228 2.17 -13.16 9.28
C HIS A 228 0.88 -13.88 9.74
N VAL A 229 0.73 -13.96 11.05
CA VAL A 229 -0.43 -14.52 11.74
C VAL A 229 -1.15 -13.40 12.48
N VAL A 230 -2.47 -13.31 12.32
CA VAL A 230 -3.30 -12.36 13.06
C VAL A 230 -3.48 -12.84 14.48
N GLU A 231 -3.18 -12.00 15.47
CA GLU A 231 -3.42 -12.24 16.88
C GLU A 231 -4.76 -11.66 17.34
N SER A 232 -5.01 -10.38 17.00
CA SER A 232 -6.27 -9.71 17.26
C SER A 232 -6.56 -8.60 16.26
N ILE A 233 -7.84 -8.26 16.14
CA ILE A 233 -8.34 -7.09 15.44
C ILE A 233 -9.22 -6.33 16.41
N GLU A 234 -8.91 -5.06 16.63
CA GLU A 234 -9.58 -4.20 17.58
C GLU A 234 -9.99 -2.90 16.89
N ALA A 235 -11.16 -2.37 17.24
CA ALA A 235 -11.51 -1.01 16.86
C ALA A 235 -10.63 -0.03 17.63
N ALA A 236 -10.13 1.00 16.92
CA ALA A 236 -9.25 2.01 17.49
C ALA A 236 -9.77 3.42 17.23
N ARG A 237 -9.60 4.29 18.22
CA ARG A 237 -9.78 5.74 18.06
C ARG A 237 -8.69 6.46 18.85
N LEU A 238 -8.46 7.70 18.53
CA LEU A 238 -7.56 8.55 19.32
C LEU A 238 -8.39 9.43 20.24
N ASP A 239 -7.97 9.54 21.49
CA ASP A 239 -8.51 10.57 22.40
C ASP A 239 -7.93 11.95 22.04
N ASP A 240 -8.38 12.99 22.75
CA ASP A 240 -7.95 14.38 22.49
C ASP A 240 -6.45 14.58 22.72
N ASN A 241 -5.79 13.71 23.49
CA ASN A 241 -4.35 13.75 23.74
C ASN A 241 -3.55 12.96 22.70
N GLY A 242 -4.22 12.26 21.76
CA GLY A 242 -3.59 11.40 20.79
C GLY A 242 -3.26 10.01 21.34
N THR A 243 -3.84 9.62 22.48
CA THR A 243 -3.65 8.26 23.01
C THR A 243 -4.61 7.30 22.32
N PRO A 244 -4.13 6.16 21.78
CA PRO A 244 -5.02 5.17 21.21
C PRO A 244 -5.92 4.54 22.28
N VAL A 245 -7.22 4.64 22.07
CA VAL A 245 -8.26 3.93 22.86
C VAL A 245 -8.77 2.80 21.99
N VAL A 246 -8.58 1.59 22.46
CA VAL A 246 -8.96 0.37 21.74
C VAL A 246 -10.12 -0.33 22.42
N SER A 247 -10.96 -0.98 21.63
CA SER A 247 -12.08 -1.79 22.09
C SER A 247 -12.22 -3.02 21.21
N ALA A 248 -12.95 -4.03 21.66
CA ALA A 248 -13.25 -5.17 20.81
C ALA A 248 -13.85 -4.70 19.47
N ALA A 249 -13.46 -5.38 18.39
CA ALA A 249 -14.05 -5.10 17.08
C ALA A 249 -15.57 -5.31 17.16
N THR A 250 -16.31 -4.33 16.66
CA THR A 250 -17.77 -4.35 16.64
C THR A 250 -18.28 -4.65 15.23
N GLN A 251 -19.58 -4.90 15.10
CA GLN A 251 -20.23 -5.06 13.79
C GLN A 251 -20.51 -3.70 13.09
N SER A 252 -19.90 -2.63 13.58
CA SER A 252 -20.04 -1.27 13.02
C SER A 252 -18.69 -0.72 12.57
N THR A 253 -18.74 0.19 11.60
CA THR A 253 -17.57 0.95 11.14
C THR A 253 -16.95 1.72 12.30
N SER A 254 -15.62 1.70 12.38
CA SER A 254 -14.84 2.43 13.39
C SER A 254 -13.96 3.50 12.74
N PRO A 255 -13.50 4.52 13.49
CA PRO A 255 -12.58 5.53 12.95
C PRO A 255 -11.19 4.98 12.66
N GLY A 256 -10.84 3.82 13.21
CA GLY A 256 -9.58 3.15 12.96
C GLY A 256 -9.57 1.71 13.45
N LEU A 257 -8.47 1.03 13.16
CA LEU A 257 -8.19 -0.36 13.53
C LEU A 257 -6.82 -0.45 14.19
N LEU A 258 -6.71 -1.34 15.17
CA LEU A 258 -5.47 -1.92 15.62
C LEU A 258 -5.48 -3.41 15.25
N ILE A 259 -4.55 -3.80 14.39
CA ILE A 259 -4.33 -5.22 14.05
C ILE A 259 -3.01 -5.64 14.66
N ARG A 260 -3.06 -6.62 15.56
CA ARG A 260 -1.87 -7.25 16.14
C ARG A 260 -1.54 -8.50 15.34
N ILE A 261 -0.29 -8.62 14.95
CA ILE A 261 0.19 -9.73 14.15
C ILE A 261 1.53 -10.23 14.67
N SER A 262 1.82 -11.49 14.42
CA SER A 262 3.15 -12.10 14.60
C SER A 262 3.66 -12.60 13.26
N GLY A 263 4.97 -12.58 13.09
CA GLY A 263 5.59 -13.06 11.85
C GLY A 263 7.06 -13.41 12.03
N PRO A 264 7.78 -13.63 10.91
CA PRO A 264 9.18 -14.05 10.93
C PRO A 264 10.11 -13.11 11.70
N HIS A 265 9.72 -11.84 11.83
CA HIS A 265 10.52 -10.79 12.50
C HIS A 265 9.85 -10.30 13.80
N GLY A 266 9.10 -11.16 14.49
CA GLY A 266 8.46 -10.86 15.77
C GLY A 266 7.08 -10.22 15.66
N PRO A 267 6.53 -9.81 16.83
CA PRO A 267 5.21 -9.20 16.91
C PRO A 267 5.18 -7.79 16.31
N LYS A 268 4.06 -7.42 15.71
CA LYS A 268 3.85 -6.11 15.07
C LYS A 268 2.46 -5.57 15.38
N ARG A 269 2.33 -4.25 15.31
CA ARG A 269 1.09 -3.49 15.46
C ARG A 269 0.85 -2.66 14.21
N ILE A 270 -0.28 -2.86 13.57
CA ILE A 270 -0.74 -2.04 12.45
C ILE A 270 -1.87 -1.18 12.98
N TYR A 271 -1.63 0.12 13.08
CA TYR A 271 -2.67 1.12 13.29
C TYR A 271 -3.07 1.69 11.95
N TYR A 272 -4.33 1.57 11.60
CA TYR A 272 -4.90 2.25 10.46
C TYR A 272 -6.01 3.18 10.92
N PHE A 273 -6.00 4.42 10.44
CA PHE A 273 -7.04 5.40 10.73
C PHE A 273 -7.65 5.94 9.44
N THR A 274 -8.98 6.04 9.39
CA THR A 274 -9.69 6.81 8.37
C THR A 274 -9.43 8.29 8.67
N GLN A 275 -8.44 8.89 8.00
CA GLN A 275 -7.94 10.23 8.32
C GLN A 275 -7.79 11.08 7.06
N ASN A 276 -8.50 12.20 7.01
CA ASN A 276 -8.22 13.25 6.04
C ASN A 276 -6.97 14.03 6.48
N LEU A 277 -5.97 14.10 5.60
CA LEU A 277 -4.67 14.73 5.86
C LEU A 277 -4.60 16.20 5.42
N SER A 278 -5.69 16.78 4.90
CA SER A 278 -5.73 18.22 4.60
C SER A 278 -5.62 19.06 5.88
N ASN A 279 -5.11 20.28 5.76
CA ASN A 279 -4.92 21.20 6.90
C ASN A 279 -6.20 21.50 7.67
N ASP A 280 -7.37 21.40 7.02
CA ASP A 280 -8.65 21.63 7.68
C ASP A 280 -8.98 20.52 8.69
N ALA A 281 -8.64 19.27 8.36
CA ALA A 281 -8.89 18.11 9.21
C ALA A 281 -7.68 17.72 10.07
N LEU A 282 -6.45 17.87 9.55
CA LEU A 282 -5.22 17.52 10.24
C LEU A 282 -4.58 18.75 10.87
N LYS A 283 -4.78 18.95 12.16
CA LYS A 283 -4.15 20.06 12.89
C LYS A 283 -2.75 19.66 13.40
N PRO A 284 -1.75 20.59 13.43
CA PRO A 284 -0.39 20.30 13.88
C PRO A 284 -0.32 19.68 15.29
N ASN A 285 -1.21 20.12 16.19
CA ASN A 285 -1.31 19.60 17.56
C ASN A 285 -2.57 18.73 17.76
N GLY A 286 -3.16 18.22 16.68
CA GLY A 286 -4.34 17.36 16.74
C GLY A 286 -3.97 15.93 17.17
N PRO A 287 -4.96 15.13 17.57
CA PRO A 287 -4.76 13.78 18.11
C PRO A 287 -3.91 12.89 17.24
N PHE A 288 -4.12 12.91 15.91
CA PHE A 288 -3.39 12.04 14.99
C PHE A 288 -1.88 12.36 14.95
N LEU A 289 -1.49 13.63 14.82
CA LEU A 289 -0.08 14.01 14.79
C LEU A 289 0.57 13.92 16.18
N ARG A 290 -0.19 14.10 17.27
CA ARG A 290 0.31 13.78 18.63
C ARG A 290 0.65 12.31 18.78
N TYR A 291 -0.23 11.42 18.31
CA TYR A 291 0.05 9.99 18.31
C TYR A 291 1.26 9.66 17.43
N ALA A 292 1.31 10.18 16.22
CA ALA A 292 2.46 9.98 15.34
C ALA A 292 3.78 10.46 15.97
N THR A 293 3.76 11.60 16.70
CA THR A 293 4.90 12.11 17.47
C THR A 293 5.30 11.18 18.63
N SER A 294 4.33 10.58 19.32
CA SER A 294 4.60 9.67 20.44
C SER A 294 5.31 8.38 20.03
N LEU A 295 5.29 8.04 18.75
CA LEU A 295 6.05 6.92 18.19
C LEU A 295 7.55 7.22 18.04
N GLY A 296 8.01 8.41 18.44
CA GLY A 296 9.38 8.86 18.28
C GLY A 296 9.64 9.40 16.87
N ARG A 297 10.81 9.07 16.32
CA ARG A 297 11.17 9.44 14.94
C ARG A 297 10.97 8.24 14.01
N PRO A 298 9.79 8.10 13.39
CA PRO A 298 9.50 6.98 12.50
C PRO A 298 10.29 7.10 11.19
N ALA A 299 10.52 5.98 10.51
CA ALA A 299 10.77 6.04 9.08
C ALA A 299 9.45 6.39 8.36
N THR A 300 9.53 7.23 7.34
CA THR A 300 8.35 7.56 6.52
C THR A 300 8.42 6.88 5.17
N LEU A 301 7.32 6.22 4.79
CA LEU A 301 7.08 5.75 3.44
C LEU A 301 6.01 6.66 2.81
N ALA A 302 6.28 7.25 1.65
CA ALA A 302 5.28 7.99 0.89
C ALA A 302 5.33 7.53 -0.58
N LYS A 303 4.33 6.77 -0.98
CA LYS A 303 4.23 6.14 -2.30
C LYS A 303 2.85 6.42 -2.89
N SER A 304 2.82 6.91 -4.11
CA SER A 304 1.57 7.20 -4.84
C SER A 304 0.62 8.10 -4.06
N ALA A 305 1.18 9.16 -3.45
CA ALA A 305 0.47 10.09 -2.55
C ALA A 305 -0.32 11.18 -3.30
N SER A 306 -0.61 10.97 -4.59
CA SER A 306 -1.41 11.86 -5.45
C SER A 306 -0.88 13.31 -5.52
N TYR A 307 0.41 13.51 -5.25
CA TYR A 307 1.05 14.84 -5.19
C TYR A 307 0.37 15.82 -4.20
N LEU A 308 -0.50 15.33 -3.30
CA LEU A 308 -1.24 16.19 -2.38
C LEU A 308 -0.33 17.01 -1.48
N MET A 309 0.83 16.47 -1.11
CA MET A 309 1.81 17.22 -0.31
C MET A 309 2.53 18.34 -1.07
N HIS A 310 2.29 18.51 -2.38
CA HIS A 310 2.74 19.67 -3.15
C HIS A 310 1.83 20.89 -2.91
N GLU A 311 0.60 20.65 -2.48
CA GLU A 311 -0.39 21.68 -2.21
C GLU A 311 -0.18 22.35 -0.85
N SER A 312 -0.50 23.64 -0.78
CA SER A 312 -0.36 24.43 0.45
C SER A 312 -1.29 23.94 1.58
N TYR A 313 -2.45 23.41 1.20
CA TYR A 313 -3.44 22.89 2.17
C TYR A 313 -3.16 21.46 2.66
N PHE A 314 -2.00 20.87 2.32
CA PHE A 314 -1.42 19.67 2.94
C PHE A 314 -0.08 19.97 3.63
N SER A 315 0.20 21.22 3.93
CA SER A 315 1.46 21.62 4.58
C SER A 315 1.64 21.02 5.97
N ASN A 316 0.57 20.73 6.71
CA ASN A 316 0.68 20.17 8.07
C ASN A 316 1.31 18.77 8.06
N VAL A 317 0.85 17.87 7.19
CA VAL A 317 1.44 16.53 7.06
C VAL A 317 2.84 16.61 6.48
N ARG A 318 3.07 17.46 5.47
CA ARG A 318 4.40 17.68 4.89
C ARG A 318 5.42 18.16 5.93
N ASN A 319 5.07 19.18 6.70
CA ASN A 319 5.94 19.72 7.75
C ASN A 319 6.19 18.71 8.87
N PHE A 320 5.17 17.92 9.24
CA PHE A 320 5.33 16.83 10.19
C PHE A 320 6.41 15.83 9.71
N ILE A 321 6.32 15.39 8.45
CA ILE A 321 7.31 14.48 7.86
C ILE A 321 8.72 15.07 7.93
N LEU A 322 8.88 16.32 7.50
CA LEU A 322 10.19 16.98 7.47
C LEU A 322 10.79 17.20 8.86
N VAL A 323 9.99 17.35 9.91
CA VAL A 323 10.47 17.57 11.28
C VAL A 323 10.66 16.26 12.06
N GLN A 324 9.73 15.30 11.88
CA GLN A 324 9.66 14.13 12.74
C GLN A 324 10.27 12.85 12.14
N SER A 325 10.48 12.78 10.83
CA SER A 325 11.00 11.55 10.24
C SER A 325 12.48 11.34 10.54
N ARG A 326 12.84 10.09 10.83
CA ARG A 326 14.23 9.61 10.86
C ARG A 326 14.83 9.55 9.46
N GLY A 327 14.02 9.26 8.48
CA GLY A 327 14.31 9.22 7.07
C GLY A 327 13.04 8.99 6.28
N VAL A 328 13.03 9.40 5.03
CA VAL A 328 11.89 9.31 4.12
C VAL A 328 12.29 8.49 2.92
N VAL A 329 11.48 7.48 2.59
CA VAL A 329 11.54 6.73 1.33
C VAL A 329 10.28 7.06 0.55
N GLN A 330 10.42 7.61 -0.64
CA GLN A 330 9.26 8.04 -1.41
C GLN A 330 9.48 8.02 -2.91
N ASP A 331 8.38 7.92 -3.66
CA ASP A 331 8.34 8.27 -5.08
C ASP A 331 8.15 9.80 -5.25
N PRO A 332 8.19 10.35 -6.48
CA PRO A 332 8.04 11.79 -6.70
C PRO A 332 6.71 12.39 -6.27
N SER A 333 5.68 11.58 -5.99
CA SER A 333 4.35 12.03 -5.55
C SER A 333 4.28 12.42 -4.06
N GLY A 334 5.34 12.15 -3.31
CA GLY A 334 5.45 12.45 -1.90
C GLY A 334 5.70 13.94 -1.59
N VAL A 335 6.59 14.21 -0.64
CA VAL A 335 7.05 15.57 -0.31
C VAL A 335 7.87 16.13 -1.49
N PRO A 336 7.63 17.36 -1.96
CA PRO A 336 8.41 17.96 -3.06
C PRO A 336 9.91 17.95 -2.78
N TYR A 337 10.72 17.62 -3.79
CA TYR A 337 12.18 17.56 -3.67
C TYR A 337 12.79 18.81 -3.03
N ARG A 338 12.38 20.02 -3.46
CA ARG A 338 12.85 21.30 -2.96
C ARG A 338 12.71 21.45 -1.44
N ASN A 339 11.62 20.88 -0.85
CA ASN A 339 11.40 21.01 0.60
C ASN A 339 12.45 20.27 1.43
N PHE A 340 13.04 19.20 0.90
CA PHE A 340 14.17 18.53 1.54
C PHE A 340 15.44 19.39 1.46
N ILE A 341 15.70 19.97 0.29
CA ILE A 341 16.90 20.80 0.08
C ILE A 341 16.84 22.06 0.93
N ASP A 342 15.68 22.73 0.96
CA ASP A 342 15.46 23.95 1.76
C ASP A 342 15.65 23.72 3.27
N GLN A 343 15.48 22.48 3.73
CA GLN A 343 15.66 22.08 5.13
C GLN A 343 16.95 21.30 5.39
N ASN A 344 17.89 21.37 4.46
CA ASN A 344 19.22 20.76 4.58
C ASN A 344 19.18 19.24 4.81
N TRP A 345 18.33 18.53 4.09
CA TRP A 345 18.31 17.07 4.07
C TRP A 345 19.25 16.52 3.00
N LYS A 346 19.94 15.44 3.31
CA LYS A 346 20.67 14.67 2.29
C LYS A 346 19.69 13.79 1.51
N VAL A 347 19.61 14.01 0.21
CA VAL A 347 18.72 13.24 -0.69
C VAL A 347 19.56 12.41 -1.65
N ASN A 348 19.34 11.10 -1.62
CA ASN A 348 19.84 10.15 -2.62
C ASN A 348 18.72 9.84 -3.61
N LEU A 349 19.02 9.94 -4.89
CA LEU A 349 18.09 9.67 -5.99
C LEU A 349 18.37 8.30 -6.61
N TYR A 350 17.30 7.61 -7.04
CA TYR A 350 17.37 6.30 -7.67
C TYR A 350 16.40 6.25 -8.84
N GLY A 351 16.73 5.44 -9.84
CA GLY A 351 15.90 5.25 -11.03
C GLY A 351 16.00 6.39 -12.01
N ASN A 352 14.93 6.71 -12.72
CA ASN A 352 14.93 7.65 -13.82
C ASN A 352 13.66 8.53 -13.79
N TYR A 353 13.77 9.71 -13.19
CA TYR A 353 12.67 10.67 -13.19
C TYR A 353 12.57 11.36 -14.56
N GLN A 354 11.49 11.10 -15.29
CA GLN A 354 11.21 11.69 -16.61
C GLN A 354 10.01 12.66 -16.58
N GLY A 355 9.57 13.06 -15.39
CA GLY A 355 8.38 13.87 -15.19
C GLY A 355 7.29 13.10 -14.46
N VAL A 356 6.06 13.43 -14.72
CA VAL A 356 4.85 12.88 -14.07
C VAL A 356 3.89 12.35 -15.13
N GLN A 357 2.87 11.59 -14.73
CA GLN A 357 1.76 11.25 -15.63
C GLN A 357 0.98 12.51 -16.03
N ASP A 358 0.38 12.53 -17.23
CA ASP A 358 -0.33 13.70 -17.78
C ASP A 358 -1.37 14.29 -16.83
N ILE A 359 -2.08 13.43 -16.07
CA ILE A 359 -3.08 13.88 -15.07
C ILE A 359 -2.47 14.66 -13.89
N PHE A 360 -1.16 14.58 -13.71
CA PHE A 360 -0.40 15.25 -12.66
C PHE A 360 0.60 16.28 -13.20
N LYS A 361 0.45 16.73 -14.44
CA LYS A 361 1.44 17.56 -15.13
C LYS A 361 1.78 18.87 -14.39
N GLU A 362 0.84 19.41 -13.64
CA GLU A 362 1.04 20.61 -12.82
C GLU A 362 2.04 20.40 -11.67
N TYR A 363 2.34 19.14 -11.30
CA TYR A 363 3.26 18.76 -10.23
C TYR A 363 4.64 18.33 -10.73
N GLU A 364 4.99 18.62 -11.97
CA GLU A 364 6.36 18.43 -12.45
C GLU A 364 7.36 19.16 -11.55
N GLN A 365 8.51 18.51 -11.30
CA GLN A 365 9.56 19.02 -10.44
C GLN A 365 10.84 19.27 -11.24
N PRO A 366 11.02 20.46 -11.86
CA PRO A 366 12.21 20.77 -12.64
C PRO A 366 13.52 20.70 -11.84
N ASP A 367 13.47 21.02 -10.55
CA ASP A 367 14.57 20.91 -9.61
C ASP A 367 14.97 19.44 -9.36
N LEU A 368 14.00 18.52 -9.25
CA LEU A 368 14.26 17.09 -9.17
C LEU A 368 14.85 16.57 -10.50
N LEU A 369 14.32 17.01 -11.64
CA LEU A 369 14.85 16.62 -12.95
C LEU A 369 16.31 17.06 -13.12
N ASN A 370 16.62 18.30 -12.76
CA ASN A 370 17.99 18.82 -12.78
C ASN A 370 18.92 18.02 -11.86
N ALA A 371 18.46 17.70 -10.64
CA ALA A 371 19.23 16.90 -9.68
C ALA A 371 19.47 15.47 -10.20
N GLN A 372 18.48 14.85 -10.85
CA GLN A 372 18.62 13.55 -11.52
C GLN A 372 19.72 13.58 -12.58
N GLN A 373 19.71 14.59 -13.44
CA GLN A 373 20.71 14.75 -14.50
C GLN A 373 22.12 14.97 -13.97
N GLN A 374 22.26 15.72 -12.87
CA GLN A 374 23.55 16.03 -12.25
C GLN A 374 24.11 14.85 -11.46
N GLN A 375 23.28 14.12 -10.74
CA GLN A 375 23.74 13.02 -9.86
C GLN A 375 23.95 11.70 -10.62
N GLY A 376 23.29 11.47 -11.77
CA GLY A 376 23.35 10.23 -12.53
C GLY A 376 22.92 9.03 -11.65
N PRO A 377 21.69 9.00 -11.15
CA PRO A 377 21.27 8.06 -10.13
C PRO A 377 21.29 6.62 -10.64
N ARG A 378 21.49 5.68 -9.72
CA ARG A 378 21.50 4.25 -10.05
C ARG A 378 20.13 3.80 -10.53
N PRO A 379 20.07 2.99 -11.62
CA PRO A 379 18.81 2.43 -12.11
C PRO A 379 18.13 1.58 -11.04
N LEU A 380 16.80 1.53 -11.08
CA LEU A 380 15.99 0.58 -10.32
C LEU A 380 15.66 -0.63 -11.19
N SER A 381 15.71 -1.82 -10.62
CA SER A 381 15.32 -3.07 -11.29
C SER A 381 13.82 -3.37 -11.17
N PHE A 382 13.07 -2.50 -10.50
CA PHE A 382 11.63 -2.63 -10.27
C PHE A 382 10.92 -1.31 -10.53
N GLY A 383 9.63 -1.39 -10.80
CA GLY A 383 8.76 -0.23 -10.89
C GLY A 383 8.07 0.07 -9.56
N ILE A 384 7.85 1.35 -9.25
CA ILE A 384 7.13 1.80 -8.05
C ILE A 384 6.52 3.17 -8.27
N GLY A 385 5.40 3.44 -7.62
CA GLY A 385 4.68 4.71 -7.79
C GLY A 385 3.88 4.76 -9.09
N TYR A 386 3.49 5.96 -9.50
CA TYR A 386 2.65 6.14 -10.69
C TYR A 386 3.38 5.83 -12.00
N LEU A 387 4.67 6.11 -12.08
CA LEU A 387 5.54 5.69 -13.18
C LEU A 387 6.23 4.39 -12.76
N ASN A 388 5.53 3.29 -12.93
CA ASN A 388 5.85 1.99 -12.32
C ASN A 388 6.67 1.05 -13.20
N MET A 389 7.22 1.52 -14.30
CA MET A 389 8.13 0.72 -15.11
C MET A 389 9.59 1.01 -14.75
N PRO A 390 10.49 0.01 -14.70
CA PRO A 390 11.90 0.24 -14.36
C PRO A 390 12.58 1.35 -15.18
N ALA A 391 12.14 1.57 -16.41
CA ALA A 391 12.70 2.58 -17.30
C ALA A 391 12.34 4.03 -16.91
N ASN A 392 11.23 4.24 -16.17
CA ASN A 392 10.70 5.58 -15.87
C ASN A 392 10.34 5.78 -14.39
N THR A 393 10.57 4.78 -13.55
CA THR A 393 10.34 4.87 -12.12
C THR A 393 11.48 5.61 -11.42
N SER A 394 11.17 6.30 -10.33
CA SER A 394 12.19 6.90 -9.48
C SER A 394 11.81 6.86 -8.00
N LEU A 395 12.84 6.78 -7.16
CA LEU A 395 12.74 6.86 -5.71
C LEU A 395 13.69 7.92 -5.16
N MET A 396 13.28 8.53 -4.08
CA MET A 396 14.10 9.39 -3.22
C MET A 396 14.24 8.76 -1.85
N VAL A 397 15.48 8.76 -1.34
CA VAL A 397 15.76 8.45 0.07
C VAL A 397 16.35 9.69 0.69
N ALA A 398 15.60 10.34 1.56
CA ALA A 398 15.99 11.54 2.24
C ALA A 398 16.30 11.26 3.72
N ARG A 399 17.39 11.83 4.22
CA ARG A 399 17.84 11.75 5.63
C ARG A 399 18.16 13.14 6.15
N PRO A 400 17.72 13.50 7.37
CA PRO A 400 18.12 14.77 8.00
C PRO A 400 19.63 14.75 8.25
N GLN A 401 20.28 15.89 8.06
CA GLN A 401 21.69 16.12 8.36
C GLN A 401 21.90 16.56 9.81
#